data_c9a900117dcf8031e5874257745c7596
#
_entry.id   c9a900117dcf8031e5874257745c7596
#
_cell.length_a   1.000
_cell.length_b   1.000
_cell.length_c   1.000
_cell.angle_alpha   90.00
_cell.angle_beta   90.00
_cell.angle_gamma   90.00
#
_symmetry.space_group_name_H-M   'P 1'
#
loop_
_entity.id
_entity.type
_entity.pdbx_description
1 polymer ?
#
loop_
_entity_poly.entity_id
_entity_poly.type
_entity_poly.pdbx_seq_one_letter_code
_entity_poly.pdbx_strand_id
1 'polypeptide(L)'
;PLHAYDADKIDKEIIVRNSKKGETFEALDNKEYKLEDDMCVISDKSGVLGLGGIIGGTRSGTEINTKNILLESAYFIPRSIRKTSKLLNIDTDAKFRFERGIDPQSIELGLSKAAELISEICGGKISNFDIQQTDKHEKNKIKFNVSLFEKITGFKVNDNEIIKILTDLGFEVSKEKFELDLKIPTWRPDITQPIDIVEEIVRIKGYENIETLEPEKKRIKDTLNKQQKLFHFLQRSIASKGYFETVTWSFTDSKINNLFKENLKEIKIVNPISSDLDVLRNSIFSNLIFYLKKNLDRGFKDISLFEIGPIFKNSKPGEQLTVIG
;
A
#
# COMPACT_ATOMS: atom_id res chain seq x y z
N PRO A 1 6.66 16.65 -5.14
CA PRO A 1 5.98 17.32 -6.27
C PRO A 1 5.71 18.80 -5.97
N LEU A 2 5.70 19.61 -7.01
CA LEU A 2 5.42 21.04 -7.00
C LEU A 2 4.21 21.31 -7.88
N HIS A 3 3.46 22.35 -7.59
CA HIS A 3 2.38 22.81 -8.46
C HIS A 3 2.59 24.27 -8.86
N ALA A 4 2.28 24.60 -10.11
CA ALA A 4 2.36 25.95 -10.62
C ALA A 4 0.95 26.42 -11.01
N TYR A 5 0.53 27.53 -10.45
CA TYR A 5 -0.70 28.21 -10.77
C TYR A 5 -0.42 29.40 -11.69
N ASP A 6 -1.35 29.73 -12.58
CA ASP A 6 -1.40 31.02 -13.23
C ASP A 6 -1.84 32.07 -12.19
N ALA A 7 -0.91 32.91 -11.77
CA ALA A 7 -1.14 33.88 -10.69
C ALA A 7 -2.22 34.91 -11.04
N ASP A 8 -2.39 35.22 -12.34
CA ASP A 8 -3.37 36.20 -12.82
C ASP A 8 -4.82 35.64 -12.78
N LYS A 9 -4.96 34.30 -12.63
CA LYS A 9 -6.25 33.62 -12.48
C LYS A 9 -6.67 33.38 -11.04
N ILE A 10 -5.82 33.71 -10.04
CA ILE A 10 -6.10 33.53 -8.64
C ILE A 10 -6.88 34.74 -8.09
N ASP A 11 -7.99 34.49 -7.40
CA ASP A 11 -8.79 35.53 -6.77
C ASP A 11 -8.22 35.89 -5.38
N LYS A 12 -7.34 36.89 -5.35
CA LYS A 12 -6.73 37.56 -4.19
C LYS A 12 -5.71 36.73 -3.41
N GLU A 13 -6.06 35.55 -2.91
CA GLU A 13 -5.22 34.79 -1.98
C GLU A 13 -5.42 33.28 -2.13
N ILE A 14 -4.39 32.51 -1.84
CA ILE A 14 -4.49 31.06 -1.69
C ILE A 14 -4.91 30.70 -0.27
N ILE A 15 -5.93 29.86 -0.15
CA ILE A 15 -6.47 29.37 1.12
C ILE A 15 -6.38 27.86 1.15
N VAL A 16 -5.59 27.33 2.07
CA VAL A 16 -5.55 25.88 2.33
C VAL A 16 -6.58 25.56 3.42
N ARG A 17 -7.53 24.69 3.10
CA ARG A 17 -8.63 24.35 3.99
C ARG A 17 -9.18 22.95 3.75
N ASN A 18 -10.06 22.51 4.61
CA ASN A 18 -10.89 21.34 4.32
C ASN A 18 -12.04 21.71 3.36
N SER A 19 -12.39 20.76 2.51
CA SER A 19 -13.58 20.86 1.66
C SER A 19 -14.87 20.78 2.45
N LYS A 20 -15.93 21.30 1.87
CA LYS A 20 -17.30 21.12 2.36
C LYS A 20 -18.03 20.15 1.43
N LYS A 21 -18.87 19.31 1.99
CA LYS A 21 -19.68 18.37 1.22
C LYS A 21 -20.48 19.06 0.11
N GLY A 22 -20.33 18.55 -1.11
CA GLY A 22 -21.04 19.03 -2.27
C GLY A 22 -20.31 20.13 -3.04
N GLU A 23 -19.17 20.64 -2.58
CA GLU A 23 -18.29 21.46 -3.42
C GLU A 23 -17.84 20.68 -4.65
N THR A 24 -17.72 21.36 -5.78
CA THR A 24 -17.22 20.74 -7.02
C THR A 24 -16.06 21.54 -7.59
N PHE A 25 -15.21 20.89 -8.35
CA PHE A 25 -14.20 21.54 -9.19
C PHE A 25 -13.88 20.68 -10.39
N GLU A 26 -13.50 21.32 -11.48
CA GLU A 26 -12.99 20.65 -12.67
C GLU A 26 -11.48 20.48 -12.56
N ALA A 27 -11.02 19.23 -12.60
CA ALA A 27 -9.62 18.87 -12.44
C ALA A 27 -8.86 18.84 -13.78
N LEU A 28 -7.52 18.82 -13.72
CA LEU A 28 -6.64 18.81 -14.91
C LEU A 28 -6.83 17.57 -15.82
N ASP A 29 -7.52 16.53 -15.35
CA ASP A 29 -7.93 15.38 -16.17
C ASP A 29 -9.27 15.61 -16.89
N ASN A 30 -9.79 16.84 -16.89
CA ASN A 30 -11.07 17.27 -17.47
C ASN A 30 -12.29 16.55 -16.90
N LYS A 31 -12.22 16.12 -15.63
CA LYS A 31 -13.35 15.55 -14.91
C LYS A 31 -13.80 16.50 -13.81
N GLU A 32 -15.11 16.55 -13.62
CA GLU A 32 -15.70 17.23 -12.47
C GLU A 32 -15.76 16.28 -11.27
N TYR A 33 -15.19 16.71 -10.15
CA TYR A 33 -15.21 15.98 -8.90
C TYR A 33 -16.09 16.65 -7.88
N LYS A 34 -17.00 15.87 -7.28
CA LYS A 34 -17.83 16.30 -6.17
C LYS A 34 -17.15 15.89 -4.87
N LEU A 35 -16.88 16.86 -4.01
CA LEU A 35 -16.12 16.68 -2.78
C LEU A 35 -17.03 16.29 -1.62
N GLU A 36 -16.49 15.47 -0.72
CA GLU A 36 -17.06 15.21 0.60
C GLU A 36 -16.35 16.10 1.64
N ASP A 37 -16.81 16.04 2.89
CA ASP A 37 -16.19 16.78 3.99
C ASP A 37 -14.76 16.32 4.29
N ASP A 38 -13.93 17.21 4.82
CA ASP A 38 -12.59 16.94 5.33
C ASP A 38 -11.54 16.52 4.28
N MET A 39 -11.74 16.85 3.01
CA MET A 39 -10.69 16.71 2.01
C MET A 39 -9.83 17.97 1.98
N CYS A 40 -8.50 17.81 1.94
CA CYS A 40 -7.60 18.96 1.83
C CYS A 40 -7.71 19.58 0.44
N VAL A 41 -8.14 20.83 0.38
CA VAL A 41 -8.26 21.61 -0.86
C VAL A 41 -7.38 22.85 -0.82
N ILE A 42 -6.83 23.18 -1.97
CA ILE A 42 -6.26 24.49 -2.25
C ILE A 42 -7.37 25.30 -2.93
N SER A 43 -7.67 26.47 -2.39
CA SER A 43 -8.78 27.31 -2.84
C SER A 43 -8.37 28.78 -2.85
N ASP A 44 -9.17 29.59 -3.50
CA ASP A 44 -9.17 31.03 -3.37
C ASP A 44 -10.57 31.54 -2.94
N LYS A 45 -10.85 32.85 -3.05
CA LYS A 45 -12.17 33.38 -2.72
C LYS A 45 -13.29 32.94 -3.64
N SER A 46 -12.95 32.56 -4.88
CA SER A 46 -13.91 32.12 -5.90
C SER A 46 -14.19 30.62 -5.86
N GLY A 47 -13.43 29.82 -5.10
CA GLY A 47 -13.70 28.40 -4.94
C GLY A 47 -12.45 27.51 -4.96
N VAL A 48 -12.65 26.22 -5.20
CA VAL A 48 -11.59 25.22 -5.19
C VAL A 48 -10.71 25.34 -6.44
N LEU A 49 -9.39 25.35 -6.22
CA LEU A 49 -8.35 25.37 -7.26
C LEU A 49 -7.77 23.97 -7.50
N GLY A 50 -7.86 23.09 -6.54
CA GLY A 50 -7.36 21.72 -6.63
C GLY A 50 -7.42 20.97 -5.32
N LEU A 51 -7.17 19.66 -5.41
CA LEU A 51 -7.00 18.78 -4.27
C LEU A 51 -5.52 18.74 -3.86
N GLY A 52 -5.23 19.20 -2.65
CA GLY A 52 -3.87 19.27 -2.14
C GLY A 52 -3.13 17.95 -2.24
N GLY A 53 -1.99 17.94 -2.95
CA GLY A 53 -1.15 16.77 -3.17
C GLY A 53 -1.72 15.67 -4.05
N ILE A 54 -2.86 15.89 -4.72
CA ILE A 54 -3.52 14.89 -5.57
C ILE A 54 -3.61 15.36 -7.01
N ILE A 55 -4.37 16.43 -7.27
CA ILE A 55 -4.57 16.96 -8.63
C ILE A 55 -4.99 18.43 -8.58
N GLY A 56 -4.42 19.23 -9.48
CA GLY A 56 -4.83 20.63 -9.68
C GLY A 56 -6.12 20.76 -10.50
N GLY A 57 -6.71 21.94 -10.47
CA GLY A 57 -7.88 22.27 -11.26
C GLY A 57 -7.54 23.06 -12.55
N THR A 58 -8.46 23.00 -13.51
CA THR A 58 -8.31 23.67 -14.80
C THR A 58 -8.34 25.19 -14.68
N ARG A 59 -9.13 25.73 -13.76
CA ARG A 59 -9.37 27.18 -13.60
C ARG A 59 -8.10 28.01 -13.40
N SER A 60 -7.16 27.48 -12.60
CA SER A 60 -5.89 28.15 -12.30
C SER A 60 -4.68 27.50 -12.97
N GLY A 61 -4.92 26.60 -13.92
CA GLY A 61 -3.86 25.93 -14.66
C GLY A 61 -3.06 26.92 -15.51
N THR A 62 -1.75 26.66 -15.64
CA THR A 62 -0.85 27.44 -16.52
C THR A 62 -1.10 27.12 -17.98
N GLU A 63 -0.98 28.12 -18.82
CA GLU A 63 -1.16 28.06 -20.28
C GLU A 63 0.06 28.65 -20.99
N ILE A 64 0.10 28.53 -22.30
CA ILE A 64 1.20 29.07 -23.15
C ILE A 64 1.42 30.58 -22.93
N ASN A 65 0.34 31.31 -22.64
CA ASN A 65 0.38 32.78 -22.45
C ASN A 65 0.57 33.21 -20.99
N THR A 66 0.68 32.26 -20.04
CA THR A 66 0.90 32.60 -18.64
C THR A 66 2.24 33.31 -18.45
N LYS A 67 2.22 34.47 -17.78
CA LYS A 67 3.41 35.28 -17.50
C LYS A 67 3.79 35.29 -16.02
N ASN A 68 2.79 35.29 -15.16
CA ASN A 68 2.98 35.33 -13.74
C ASN A 68 2.56 33.98 -13.14
N ILE A 69 3.45 33.35 -12.41
CA ILE A 69 3.17 32.04 -11.78
C ILE A 69 3.29 32.14 -10.27
N LEU A 70 2.44 31.40 -9.58
CA LEU A 70 2.59 31.10 -8.15
C LEU A 70 3.02 29.65 -8.03
N LEU A 71 4.17 29.39 -7.42
CA LEU A 71 4.68 28.05 -7.15
C LEU A 71 4.26 27.60 -5.77
N GLU A 72 3.68 26.40 -5.70
CA GLU A 72 3.36 25.70 -4.48
C GLU A 72 4.39 24.58 -4.25
N SER A 73 5.03 24.58 -3.08
CA SER A 73 5.77 23.46 -2.55
C SER A 73 5.21 23.16 -1.15
N ALA A 74 4.62 22.01 -0.95
CA ALA A 74 3.89 21.73 0.27
C ALA A 74 4.12 20.30 0.79
N TYR A 75 3.88 20.11 2.07
CA TYR A 75 3.73 18.81 2.69
C TYR A 75 2.25 18.55 2.97
N PHE A 76 1.78 17.38 2.62
CA PHE A 76 0.42 16.93 2.87
C PHE A 76 0.43 15.67 3.72
N ILE A 77 -0.51 15.54 4.64
CA ILE A 77 -0.63 14.38 5.53
C ILE A 77 -0.95 13.12 4.68
N PRO A 78 -0.05 12.12 4.64
CA PRO A 78 -0.20 10.94 3.76
C PRO A 78 -1.53 10.21 3.89
N ARG A 79 -2.04 10.11 5.13
CA ARG A 79 -3.33 9.46 5.40
C ARG A 79 -4.51 10.22 4.77
N SER A 80 -4.47 11.55 4.77
CA SER A 80 -5.51 12.37 4.14
C SER A 80 -5.51 12.18 2.63
N ILE A 81 -4.33 12.22 2.01
CA ILE A 81 -4.16 11.98 0.56
C ILE A 81 -4.73 10.62 0.17
N ARG A 82 -4.35 9.56 0.89
CA ARG A 82 -4.83 8.20 0.62
C ARG A 82 -6.34 8.07 0.77
N LYS A 83 -6.93 8.68 1.82
CA LYS A 83 -8.38 8.67 2.05
C LYS A 83 -9.13 9.36 0.90
N THR A 84 -8.72 10.58 0.56
CA THR A 84 -9.34 11.41 -0.49
C THR A 84 -9.24 10.75 -1.85
N SER A 85 -8.04 10.35 -2.26
CA SER A 85 -7.82 9.73 -3.57
C SER A 85 -8.60 8.42 -3.76
N LYS A 86 -8.72 7.61 -2.70
CA LYS A 86 -9.51 6.37 -2.73
C LYS A 86 -11.02 6.66 -2.85
N LEU A 87 -11.53 7.66 -2.14
CA LEU A 87 -12.95 8.04 -2.21
C LEU A 87 -13.33 8.56 -3.59
N LEU A 88 -12.46 9.36 -4.22
CA LEU A 88 -12.72 9.95 -5.53
C LEU A 88 -12.20 9.09 -6.68
N ASN A 89 -11.55 7.96 -6.39
CA ASN A 89 -10.93 7.06 -7.37
C ASN A 89 -9.96 7.79 -8.32
N ILE A 90 -9.08 8.62 -7.73
CA ILE A 90 -8.06 9.38 -8.44
C ILE A 90 -6.70 8.75 -8.26
N ASP A 91 -5.98 8.52 -9.35
CA ASP A 91 -4.61 8.00 -9.32
C ASP A 91 -3.69 8.92 -10.14
N THR A 92 -2.71 9.54 -9.47
CA THR A 92 -1.74 10.46 -10.06
C THR A 92 -0.34 10.24 -9.48
N ASP A 93 0.67 10.68 -10.20
CA ASP A 93 2.06 10.67 -9.74
C ASP A 93 2.27 11.46 -8.44
N ALA A 94 1.57 12.59 -8.29
CA ALA A 94 1.61 13.40 -7.09
C ALA A 94 1.06 12.62 -5.90
N LYS A 95 -0.16 12.06 -6.03
CA LYS A 95 -0.79 11.20 -5.04
C LYS A 95 0.12 10.03 -4.64
N PHE A 96 0.71 9.34 -5.61
CA PHE A 96 1.60 8.21 -5.36
C PHE A 96 2.78 8.56 -4.44
N ARG A 97 3.35 9.75 -4.59
CA ARG A 97 4.44 10.25 -3.76
C ARG A 97 3.96 10.71 -2.39
N PHE A 98 2.96 11.57 -2.35
CA PHE A 98 2.47 12.15 -1.10
C PHE A 98 1.81 11.13 -0.17
N GLU A 99 1.12 10.12 -0.69
CA GLU A 99 0.48 9.09 0.15
C GLU A 99 1.49 8.19 0.88
N ARG A 100 2.74 8.14 0.41
CA ARG A 100 3.84 7.39 1.02
C ARG A 100 4.69 8.23 1.97
N GLY A 101 4.47 9.54 1.94
CA GLY A 101 5.27 10.51 2.68
C GLY A 101 6.45 11.03 1.83
N ILE A 102 6.65 12.32 1.91
CA ILE A 102 7.81 13.01 1.36
C ILE A 102 8.61 13.60 2.50
N ASP A 103 9.83 14.03 2.21
CA ASP A 103 10.64 14.75 3.19
C ASP A 103 10.05 16.14 3.50
N PRO A 104 9.54 16.37 4.73
CA PRO A 104 8.97 17.66 5.10
C PRO A 104 10.01 18.79 5.14
N GLN A 105 11.31 18.48 5.25
CA GLN A 105 12.37 19.48 5.22
C GLN A 105 12.83 19.84 3.80
N SER A 106 12.43 19.09 2.78
CA SER A 106 12.76 19.38 1.38
C SER A 106 11.90 20.46 0.72
N ILE A 107 10.86 20.94 1.38
CA ILE A 107 9.86 21.86 0.80
C ILE A 107 10.50 23.16 0.35
N GLU A 108 11.24 23.81 1.23
CA GLU A 108 11.90 25.09 0.96
C GLU A 108 13.03 24.94 -0.07
N LEU A 109 13.86 23.91 0.08
CA LEU A 109 14.92 23.61 -0.87
C LEU A 109 14.35 23.31 -2.27
N GLY A 110 13.27 22.53 -2.34
CA GLY A 110 12.60 22.20 -3.59
C GLY A 110 12.01 23.44 -4.27
N LEU A 111 11.38 24.32 -3.49
CA LEU A 111 10.83 25.58 -3.98
C LEU A 111 11.93 26.49 -4.53
N SER A 112 13.03 26.69 -3.79
CA SER A 112 14.19 27.47 -4.22
C SER A 112 14.76 26.95 -5.53
N LYS A 113 14.96 25.63 -5.61
CA LYS A 113 15.55 25.01 -6.79
C LYS A 113 14.63 25.12 -8.03
N ALA A 114 13.33 24.96 -7.84
CA ALA A 114 12.37 25.13 -8.91
C ALA A 114 12.33 26.60 -9.41
N ALA A 115 12.32 27.56 -8.47
CA ALA A 115 12.32 28.98 -8.82
C ALA A 115 13.59 29.39 -9.59
N GLU A 116 14.77 28.92 -9.15
CA GLU A 116 16.03 29.13 -9.87
C GLU A 116 15.97 28.60 -11.30
N LEU A 117 15.55 27.33 -11.48
CA LEU A 117 15.48 26.70 -12.79
C LEU A 117 14.48 27.41 -13.73
N ILE A 118 13.32 27.81 -13.21
CA ILE A 118 12.33 28.56 -13.99
C ILE A 118 12.91 29.92 -14.41
N SER A 119 13.58 30.63 -13.49
CA SER A 119 14.21 31.90 -13.80
C SER A 119 15.36 31.77 -14.82
N GLU A 120 16.13 30.67 -14.76
CA GLU A 120 17.20 30.38 -15.72
C GLU A 120 16.63 30.09 -17.13
N ILE A 121 15.57 29.27 -17.22
CA ILE A 121 15.02 28.80 -18.49
C ILE A 121 14.06 29.84 -19.14
N CYS A 122 13.20 30.43 -18.32
CA CYS A 122 12.12 31.30 -18.81
C CYS A 122 12.41 32.81 -18.59
N GLY A 123 13.43 33.13 -17.79
CA GLY A 123 13.66 34.49 -17.32
C GLY A 123 12.67 34.90 -16.23
N GLY A 124 12.60 36.20 -15.95
CA GLY A 124 11.68 36.74 -14.97
C GLY A 124 12.34 37.12 -13.64
N LYS A 125 11.50 37.50 -12.67
CA LYS A 125 11.93 37.90 -11.33
C LYS A 125 11.28 36.99 -10.30
N ILE A 126 12.06 36.51 -9.36
CA ILE A 126 11.60 35.71 -8.22
C ILE A 126 11.21 36.68 -7.11
N SER A 127 10.03 36.50 -6.51
CA SER A 127 9.57 37.21 -5.31
C SER A 127 10.16 36.58 -4.04
N ASN A 128 9.85 37.17 -2.89
CA ASN A 128 10.12 36.53 -1.60
C ASN A 128 9.21 35.30 -1.45
N PHE A 129 9.71 34.30 -0.72
CA PHE A 129 8.92 33.12 -0.36
C PHE A 129 8.03 33.44 0.84
N ASP A 130 6.79 33.01 0.78
CA ASP A 130 5.88 32.98 1.92
C ASP A 130 5.86 31.55 2.47
N ILE A 131 6.40 31.34 3.67
CA ILE A 131 6.53 30.03 4.29
C ILE A 131 5.58 29.98 5.47
N GLN A 132 4.57 29.11 5.36
CA GLN A 132 3.63 28.86 6.45
C GLN A 132 3.79 27.43 6.95
N GLN A 133 4.08 27.29 8.24
CA GLN A 133 4.28 26.00 8.89
C GLN A 133 3.40 25.90 10.13
N THR A 134 2.51 24.92 10.15
CA THR A 134 1.62 24.65 11.29
C THR A 134 2.32 23.84 12.37
N ASP A 135 3.14 22.87 12.00
CA ASP A 135 3.84 21.98 12.91
C ASP A 135 5.34 21.88 12.57
N LYS A 136 6.19 21.83 13.59
CA LYS A 136 7.60 21.49 13.39
C LYS A 136 7.74 20.00 13.25
N HIS A 137 8.14 19.55 12.08
CA HIS A 137 8.51 18.15 11.85
C HIS A 137 9.85 17.86 12.52
N GLU A 138 9.80 17.34 13.74
CA GLU A 138 11.00 16.85 14.42
C GLU A 138 11.46 15.53 13.84
N LYS A 139 12.78 15.32 13.83
CA LYS A 139 13.37 14.03 13.44
C LYS A 139 12.93 12.95 14.43
N ASN A 140 12.44 11.83 13.93
CA ASN A 140 12.17 10.65 14.75
C ASN A 140 13.44 10.19 15.46
N LYS A 141 13.29 9.69 16.69
CA LYS A 141 14.40 9.15 17.47
C LYS A 141 14.15 7.69 17.76
N ILE A 142 15.17 6.88 17.57
CA ILE A 142 15.13 5.43 17.86
C ILE A 142 16.33 5.08 18.74
N LYS A 143 16.08 4.38 19.85
CA LYS A 143 17.13 3.71 20.62
C LYS A 143 17.38 2.35 20.02
N PHE A 144 18.61 2.09 19.63
CA PHE A 144 19.02 0.87 18.95
C PHE A 144 20.09 0.14 19.76
N ASN A 145 19.75 -1.07 20.20
CA ASN A 145 20.72 -1.95 20.82
C ASN A 145 21.45 -2.75 19.74
N VAL A 146 22.77 -2.59 19.65
CA VAL A 146 23.59 -3.26 18.64
C VAL A 146 23.47 -4.77 18.68
N SER A 147 23.26 -5.37 19.87
CA SER A 147 23.08 -6.84 20.02
C SER A 147 21.83 -7.35 19.28
N LEU A 148 20.84 -6.50 19.00
CA LEU A 148 19.66 -6.88 18.23
C LEU A 148 20.03 -7.28 16.81
N PHE A 149 21.03 -6.63 16.22
CA PHE A 149 21.51 -6.97 14.89
C PHE A 149 21.98 -8.43 14.82
N GLU A 150 22.93 -8.80 15.70
CA GLU A 150 23.43 -10.19 15.77
C GLU A 150 22.31 -11.19 16.06
N LYS A 151 21.41 -10.85 16.98
CA LYS A 151 20.28 -11.72 17.34
C LYS A 151 19.34 -12.02 16.16
N ILE A 152 19.13 -11.05 15.29
CA ILE A 152 18.21 -11.20 14.12
C ILE A 152 18.92 -11.85 12.94
N THR A 153 20.15 -11.42 12.65
CA THR A 153 20.86 -11.82 11.43
C THR A 153 21.75 -13.06 11.61
N GLY A 154 22.12 -13.38 12.85
CA GLY A 154 23.02 -14.49 13.18
C GLY A 154 24.51 -14.19 12.96
N PHE A 155 24.88 -13.03 12.42
CA PHE A 155 26.30 -12.65 12.25
C PHE A 155 26.64 -11.34 12.94
N LYS A 156 27.92 -11.17 13.27
CA LYS A 156 28.43 -9.99 13.98
C LYS A 156 28.95 -8.93 13.01
N VAL A 157 28.61 -7.69 13.32
CA VAL A 157 29.23 -6.50 12.72
C VAL A 157 29.81 -5.67 13.85
N ASN A 158 30.97 -5.08 13.62
CA ASN A 158 31.61 -4.23 14.63
C ASN A 158 30.79 -2.96 14.86
N ASP A 159 30.66 -2.53 16.13
CA ASP A 159 29.92 -1.31 16.50
C ASP A 159 30.34 -0.08 15.67
N ASN A 160 31.65 0.11 15.47
CA ASN A 160 32.15 1.25 14.71
C ASN A 160 31.74 1.18 13.23
N GLU A 161 31.62 -0.01 12.69
CA GLU A 161 31.15 -0.22 11.32
C GLU A 161 29.65 0.06 11.21
N ILE A 162 28.84 -0.38 12.19
CA ILE A 162 27.42 -0.05 12.29
C ILE A 162 27.22 1.47 12.35
N ILE A 163 27.97 2.15 13.23
CA ILE A 163 27.94 3.61 13.35
C ILE A 163 28.28 4.28 12.02
N LYS A 164 29.34 3.80 11.34
CA LYS A 164 29.72 4.33 10.05
C LYS A 164 28.63 4.16 9.00
N ILE A 165 28.07 2.96 8.86
CA ILE A 165 26.98 2.67 7.91
C ILE A 165 25.81 3.63 8.16
N LEU A 166 25.36 3.75 9.41
CA LEU A 166 24.22 4.60 9.74
C LEU A 166 24.54 6.09 9.48
N THR A 167 25.76 6.53 9.81
CA THR A 167 26.19 7.92 9.53
C THR A 167 26.24 8.20 8.03
N ASP A 168 26.78 7.28 7.24
CA ASP A 168 26.85 7.39 5.77
C ASP A 168 25.46 7.42 5.13
N LEU A 169 24.45 6.79 5.78
CA LEU A 169 23.04 6.85 5.39
C LEU A 169 22.31 8.11 5.89
N GLY A 170 23.02 9.02 6.58
CA GLY A 170 22.50 10.31 7.03
C GLY A 170 21.85 10.31 8.41
N PHE A 171 22.00 9.24 9.20
CA PHE A 171 21.53 9.23 10.59
C PHE A 171 22.49 10.06 11.46
N GLU A 172 21.92 10.82 12.41
CA GLU A 172 22.72 11.37 13.49
C GLU A 172 22.83 10.32 14.59
N VAL A 173 24.06 9.85 14.83
CA VAL A 173 24.31 8.74 15.76
C VAL A 173 25.04 9.26 16.98
N SER A 174 24.50 8.99 18.17
CA SER A 174 25.19 9.18 19.45
C SER A 174 25.24 7.86 20.22
N LYS A 175 26.39 7.56 20.83
CA LYS A 175 26.61 6.30 21.55
C LYS A 175 26.38 6.52 23.05
N GLU A 176 25.42 5.78 23.63
CA GLU A 176 25.17 5.72 25.06
C GLU A 176 25.41 4.29 25.58
N LYS A 177 26.55 4.08 26.26
CA LYS A 177 26.95 2.80 26.85
C LYS A 177 26.80 1.59 25.90
N PHE A 178 25.64 0.92 25.90
CA PHE A 178 25.35 -0.28 25.10
C PHE A 178 24.30 -0.03 24.00
N GLU A 179 23.80 1.21 23.87
CA GLU A 179 22.77 1.57 22.90
C GLU A 179 23.25 2.75 22.04
N LEU A 180 22.69 2.83 20.86
CA LEU A 180 22.84 3.98 19.97
C LEU A 180 21.56 4.78 19.99
N ASP A 181 21.65 6.07 20.31
CA ASP A 181 20.58 7.01 20.07
C ASP A 181 20.67 7.53 18.64
N LEU A 182 19.67 7.21 17.85
CA LEU A 182 19.60 7.53 16.43
C LEU A 182 18.55 8.59 16.20
N LYS A 183 18.91 9.69 15.51
CA LYS A 183 17.94 10.60 14.91
C LYS A 183 17.82 10.26 13.44
N ILE A 184 16.60 9.97 13.02
CA ILE A 184 16.30 9.47 11.69
C ILE A 184 16.23 10.64 10.71
N PRO A 185 16.84 10.54 9.51
CA PRO A 185 16.69 11.55 8.48
C PRO A 185 15.21 11.76 8.10
N THR A 186 14.81 12.99 7.87
CA THR A 186 13.40 13.31 7.57
C THR A 186 12.90 12.75 6.24
N TRP A 187 13.81 12.41 5.33
CA TRP A 187 13.48 11.74 4.06
C TRP A 187 13.27 10.22 4.19
N ARG A 188 13.40 9.65 5.41
CA ARG A 188 13.18 8.24 5.73
C ARG A 188 11.96 8.08 6.65
N PRO A 189 10.74 8.35 6.14
CA PRO A 189 9.50 8.18 6.92
C PRO A 189 9.16 6.71 7.21
N ASP A 190 9.81 5.79 6.52
CA ASP A 190 9.67 4.33 6.65
C ASP A 190 10.35 3.77 7.90
N ILE A 191 11.38 4.45 8.42
CA ILE A 191 12.13 3.99 9.59
C ILE A 191 11.45 4.45 10.87
N THR A 192 10.81 3.52 11.57
CA THR A 192 9.99 3.80 12.75
C THR A 192 10.34 2.97 13.98
N GLN A 193 11.08 1.87 13.80
CA GLN A 193 11.37 0.91 14.87
C GLN A 193 12.77 0.28 14.71
N PRO A 194 13.34 -0.32 15.76
CA PRO A 194 14.69 -0.87 15.74
C PRO A 194 14.95 -1.94 14.67
N ILE A 195 13.93 -2.67 14.26
CA ILE A 195 14.09 -3.69 13.21
C ILE A 195 14.39 -3.05 11.84
N ASP A 196 13.87 -1.85 11.58
CA ASP A 196 14.13 -1.12 10.34
C ASP A 196 15.63 -0.73 10.25
N ILE A 197 16.25 -0.48 11.42
CA ILE A 197 17.70 -0.22 11.51
C ILE A 197 18.51 -1.49 11.19
N VAL A 198 18.05 -2.66 11.65
CA VAL A 198 18.68 -3.94 11.29
C VAL A 198 18.64 -4.14 9.79
N GLU A 199 17.50 -3.84 9.14
CA GLU A 199 17.36 -3.93 7.68
C GLU A 199 18.37 -3.04 6.95
N GLU A 200 18.50 -1.79 7.35
CA GLU A 200 19.46 -0.85 6.73
C GLU A 200 20.92 -1.35 6.83
N ILE A 201 21.30 -1.87 7.98
CA ILE A 201 22.66 -2.40 8.17
C ILE A 201 22.87 -3.64 7.29
N VAL A 202 21.91 -4.57 7.29
CA VAL A 202 22.02 -5.80 6.46
C VAL A 202 22.06 -5.46 4.98
N ARG A 203 21.23 -4.53 4.52
CA ARG A 203 21.16 -4.11 3.12
C ARG A 203 22.53 -3.59 2.62
N ILE A 204 23.24 -2.85 3.46
CA ILE A 204 24.57 -2.33 3.11
C ILE A 204 25.64 -3.42 3.24
N LYS A 205 25.51 -4.31 4.22
CA LYS A 205 26.46 -5.43 4.41
C LYS A 205 26.30 -6.52 3.37
N GLY A 206 25.15 -6.64 2.76
CA GLY A 206 24.76 -7.70 1.83
C GLY A 206 24.06 -8.87 2.51
N TYR A 207 22.87 -9.23 1.98
CA TYR A 207 22.08 -10.36 2.45
C TYR A 207 22.77 -11.72 2.23
N GLU A 208 23.67 -11.79 1.27
CA GLU A 208 24.50 -12.95 0.95
C GLU A 208 25.47 -13.35 2.05
N ASN A 209 25.75 -12.44 2.99
CA ASN A 209 26.59 -12.70 4.16
C ASN A 209 25.82 -13.39 5.30
N ILE A 210 24.52 -13.55 5.19
CA ILE A 210 23.70 -14.29 6.17
C ILE A 210 23.89 -15.79 5.90
N GLU A 211 24.48 -16.47 6.86
CA GLU A 211 24.72 -17.90 6.76
C GLU A 211 23.39 -18.67 6.82
N THR A 212 23.21 -19.58 5.88
CA THR A 212 22.04 -20.48 5.90
C THR A 212 22.33 -21.65 6.83
N LEU A 213 21.64 -21.70 7.95
CA LEU A 213 21.75 -22.78 8.92
C LEU A 213 20.60 -23.79 8.76
N GLU A 214 20.91 -25.08 8.79
CA GLU A 214 19.88 -26.10 8.90
C GLU A 214 19.20 -26.01 10.27
N PRO A 215 17.84 -26.09 10.33
CA PRO A 215 17.14 -26.16 11.61
C PRO A 215 17.63 -27.33 12.45
N GLU A 216 17.86 -27.11 13.74
CA GLU A 216 18.19 -28.21 14.66
C GLU A 216 17.11 -29.30 14.60
N LYS A 217 17.53 -30.53 14.32
CA LYS A 217 16.65 -31.71 14.36
C LYS A 217 16.33 -32.07 15.80
N LYS A 218 15.37 -31.40 16.41
CA LYS A 218 14.81 -31.82 17.67
C LYS A 218 13.97 -33.10 17.45
N ARG A 219 14.01 -34.08 18.36
CA ARG A 219 13.07 -35.19 18.31
C ARG A 219 11.64 -34.68 18.39
N ILE A 220 10.99 -34.62 17.25
CA ILE A 220 9.61 -34.15 17.12
C ILE A 220 8.72 -35.35 17.38
N LYS A 221 7.99 -35.32 18.49
CA LYS A 221 6.81 -36.16 18.67
C LYS A 221 5.80 -35.73 17.61
N ASP A 222 4.87 -36.52 17.27
CA ASP A 222 3.81 -36.31 16.27
C ASP A 222 3.64 -34.87 15.73
N THR A 223 4.08 -34.64 14.50
CA THR A 223 4.01 -33.32 13.83
C THR A 223 2.61 -32.97 13.36
N LEU A 224 1.76 -33.98 13.10
CA LEU A 224 0.41 -33.80 12.59
C LEU A 224 -0.62 -34.15 13.68
N ASN A 225 -1.60 -33.29 13.85
CA ASN A 225 -2.76 -33.59 14.69
C ASN A 225 -3.67 -34.64 14.02
N LYS A 226 -4.68 -35.14 14.76
CA LYS A 226 -5.57 -36.20 14.27
C LYS A 226 -6.34 -35.78 13.00
N GLN A 227 -6.77 -34.52 12.92
CA GLN A 227 -7.51 -34.00 11.75
C GLN A 227 -6.62 -33.93 10.52
N GLN A 228 -5.37 -33.47 10.66
CA GLN A 228 -4.41 -33.43 9.57
C GLN A 228 -4.04 -34.84 9.08
N LYS A 229 -3.86 -35.80 10.02
CA LYS A 229 -3.63 -37.21 9.67
C LYS A 229 -4.82 -37.79 8.88
N LEU A 230 -6.05 -37.50 9.32
CA LEU A 230 -7.26 -37.92 8.63
C LEU A 230 -7.36 -37.30 7.23
N PHE A 231 -7.12 -35.98 7.12
CA PHE A 231 -7.10 -35.29 5.84
C PHE A 231 -6.16 -35.98 4.83
N HIS A 232 -4.90 -36.19 5.19
CA HIS A 232 -3.94 -36.84 4.31
C HIS A 232 -4.26 -38.32 4.04
N PHE A 233 -4.89 -39.02 4.98
CA PHE A 233 -5.35 -40.38 4.75
C PHE A 233 -6.46 -40.43 3.71
N LEU A 234 -7.45 -39.59 3.82
CA LEU A 234 -8.58 -39.50 2.86
C LEU A 234 -8.10 -39.07 1.49
N GLN A 235 -7.22 -38.07 1.41
CA GLN A 235 -6.61 -37.57 0.18
C GLN A 235 -5.95 -38.73 -0.59
N ARG A 236 -5.05 -39.47 0.05
CA ARG A 236 -4.35 -40.62 -0.57
C ARG A 236 -5.30 -41.77 -0.90
N SER A 237 -6.28 -42.04 -0.04
CA SER A 237 -7.22 -43.13 -0.26
C SER A 237 -8.11 -42.90 -1.48
N ILE A 238 -8.50 -41.65 -1.76
CA ILE A 238 -9.31 -41.30 -2.92
C ILE A 238 -8.44 -41.31 -4.18
N ALA A 239 -7.25 -40.70 -4.11
CA ALA A 239 -6.31 -40.68 -5.21
C ALA A 239 -5.91 -42.09 -5.67
N SER A 240 -5.72 -43.05 -4.72
CA SER A 240 -5.39 -44.44 -5.04
C SER A 240 -6.52 -45.20 -5.77
N LYS A 241 -7.74 -44.65 -5.79
CA LYS A 241 -8.88 -45.20 -6.58
C LYS A 241 -8.96 -44.60 -8.00
N GLY A 242 -7.98 -43.81 -8.42
CA GLY A 242 -7.92 -43.22 -9.76
C GLY A 242 -8.58 -41.86 -9.90
N TYR A 243 -8.96 -41.22 -8.78
CA TYR A 243 -9.49 -39.84 -8.82
C TYR A 243 -8.34 -38.84 -8.86
N PHE A 244 -8.50 -37.78 -9.63
CA PHE A 244 -7.58 -36.65 -9.68
C PHE A 244 -8.00 -35.59 -8.66
N GLU A 245 -7.08 -35.18 -7.79
CA GLU A 245 -7.31 -34.10 -6.84
C GLU A 245 -7.35 -32.74 -7.54
N THR A 246 -8.32 -31.94 -7.17
CA THR A 246 -8.40 -30.54 -7.55
C THR A 246 -8.32 -29.67 -6.31
N VAL A 247 -7.72 -28.50 -6.47
CA VAL A 247 -7.72 -27.43 -5.47
C VAL A 247 -8.28 -26.21 -6.16
N THR A 248 -9.55 -25.93 -5.86
CA THR A 248 -10.25 -24.84 -6.53
C THR A 248 -10.42 -23.63 -5.59
N TRP A 249 -10.83 -22.50 -6.15
CA TRP A 249 -11.08 -21.30 -5.35
C TRP A 249 -12.26 -21.51 -4.38
N SER A 250 -12.18 -20.90 -3.22
CA SER A 250 -13.32 -20.80 -2.29
C SER A 250 -14.44 -19.90 -2.81
N PHE A 251 -14.19 -19.19 -3.90
CA PHE A 251 -15.13 -18.33 -4.60
C PHE A 251 -15.73 -19.06 -5.80
N THR A 252 -16.96 -18.68 -6.16
CA THR A 252 -17.66 -19.26 -7.32
C THR A 252 -18.69 -18.26 -7.87
N ASP A 253 -19.22 -18.53 -9.05
CA ASP A 253 -20.31 -17.79 -9.66
C ASP A 253 -21.61 -18.04 -8.88
N SER A 254 -22.33 -16.98 -8.53
CA SER A 254 -23.60 -17.05 -7.81
C SER A 254 -24.67 -17.90 -8.52
N LYS A 255 -24.68 -17.90 -9.87
CA LYS A 255 -25.63 -18.70 -10.66
C LYS A 255 -25.38 -20.20 -10.47
N ILE A 256 -24.08 -20.59 -10.54
CA ILE A 256 -23.70 -22.01 -10.35
C ILE A 256 -23.88 -22.40 -8.88
N ASN A 257 -23.51 -21.55 -7.94
CA ASN A 257 -23.67 -21.81 -6.51
C ASN A 257 -25.13 -22.06 -6.15
N ASN A 258 -26.06 -21.32 -6.75
CA ASN A 258 -27.48 -21.43 -6.51
C ASN A 258 -28.09 -22.80 -6.93
N LEU A 259 -27.42 -23.53 -7.85
CA LEU A 259 -27.86 -24.88 -8.23
C LEU A 259 -27.62 -25.91 -7.12
N PHE A 260 -26.66 -25.64 -6.22
CA PHE A 260 -26.24 -26.55 -5.15
C PHE A 260 -26.47 -26.02 -3.75
N LYS A 261 -27.09 -24.86 -3.61
CA LYS A 261 -27.35 -24.28 -2.30
C LYS A 261 -28.64 -24.87 -1.70
N GLU A 262 -28.49 -25.65 -0.68
CA GLU A 262 -29.60 -26.06 0.21
C GLU A 262 -29.98 -24.88 1.09
N ASN A 263 -31.07 -24.21 0.94
CA ASN A 263 -31.62 -23.17 1.84
C ASN A 263 -30.60 -22.26 2.58
N LEU A 264 -29.37 -22.18 2.07
CA LEU A 264 -28.28 -21.40 2.66
C LEU A 264 -28.29 -19.98 2.09
N LYS A 265 -27.99 -19.01 2.95
CA LYS A 265 -27.83 -17.63 2.54
C LYS A 265 -26.51 -17.46 1.78
N GLU A 266 -26.57 -16.81 0.63
CA GLU A 266 -25.35 -16.43 -0.10
C GLU A 266 -24.49 -15.47 0.69
N ILE A 267 -23.18 -15.71 0.66
CA ILE A 267 -22.16 -14.79 1.19
C ILE A 267 -21.52 -14.11 0.00
N LYS A 268 -21.95 -12.88 -0.29
CA LYS A 268 -21.45 -12.08 -1.40
C LYS A 268 -20.13 -11.41 -1.07
N ILE A 269 -19.25 -11.34 -2.06
CA ILE A 269 -17.99 -10.60 -1.98
C ILE A 269 -18.26 -9.16 -2.41
N VAL A 270 -17.86 -8.20 -1.58
CA VAL A 270 -18.10 -6.77 -1.85
C VAL A 270 -17.30 -6.29 -3.07
N ASN A 271 -16.06 -6.75 -3.22
CA ASN A 271 -15.16 -6.38 -4.33
C ASN A 271 -14.59 -7.67 -4.94
N PRO A 272 -15.36 -8.43 -5.73
CA PRO A 272 -14.88 -9.67 -6.33
C PRO A 272 -13.77 -9.38 -7.37
N ILE A 273 -12.82 -10.30 -7.49
CA ILE A 273 -11.72 -10.21 -8.48
C ILE A 273 -12.28 -10.27 -9.91
N SER A 274 -13.34 -11.04 -10.12
CA SER A 274 -14.11 -11.08 -11.36
C SER A 274 -15.59 -11.32 -11.06
N SER A 275 -16.46 -11.02 -12.02
CA SER A 275 -17.91 -11.23 -11.91
C SER A 275 -18.30 -12.69 -11.69
N ASP A 276 -17.43 -13.61 -12.09
CA ASP A 276 -17.65 -15.07 -11.99
C ASP A 276 -17.20 -15.66 -10.64
N LEU A 277 -16.71 -14.81 -9.74
CA LEU A 277 -16.20 -15.17 -8.40
C LEU A 277 -16.83 -14.29 -7.33
N ASP A 278 -18.12 -14.05 -7.43
CA ASP A 278 -18.85 -13.03 -6.66
C ASP A 278 -19.38 -13.52 -5.30
N VAL A 279 -19.35 -14.84 -5.06
CA VAL A 279 -19.83 -15.44 -3.80
C VAL A 279 -18.88 -16.49 -3.23
N LEU A 280 -18.94 -16.72 -1.92
CA LEU A 280 -18.30 -17.87 -1.29
C LEU A 280 -19.15 -19.13 -1.55
N ARG A 281 -18.48 -20.23 -1.92
CA ARG A 281 -19.14 -21.49 -2.28
C ARG A 281 -19.85 -22.13 -1.08
N ASN A 282 -21.10 -22.50 -1.27
CA ASN A 282 -21.88 -23.31 -0.32
C ASN A 282 -21.68 -24.82 -0.53
N SER A 283 -21.17 -25.21 -1.69
CA SER A 283 -20.88 -26.60 -2.06
C SER A 283 -19.60 -26.68 -2.89
N ILE A 284 -18.85 -27.74 -2.72
CA ILE A 284 -17.68 -28.06 -3.57
C ILE A 284 -18.10 -28.41 -5.00
N PHE A 285 -19.29 -28.96 -5.19
CA PHE A 285 -19.77 -29.40 -6.50
C PHE A 285 -19.89 -28.27 -7.52
N SER A 286 -20.17 -27.04 -7.11
CA SER A 286 -20.19 -25.89 -8.00
C SER A 286 -18.87 -25.73 -8.77
N ASN A 287 -17.76 -25.85 -8.08
CA ASN A 287 -16.43 -25.74 -8.68
C ASN A 287 -16.04 -27.00 -9.43
N LEU A 288 -16.29 -28.19 -8.87
CA LEU A 288 -15.95 -29.46 -9.52
C LEU A 288 -16.64 -29.61 -10.88
N ILE A 289 -17.93 -29.29 -10.98
CA ILE A 289 -18.68 -29.36 -12.25
C ILE A 289 -18.15 -28.33 -13.26
N PHE A 290 -17.80 -27.13 -12.81
CA PHE A 290 -17.19 -26.14 -13.69
C PHE A 290 -15.89 -26.67 -14.31
N TYR A 291 -15.02 -27.24 -13.50
CA TYR A 291 -13.75 -27.78 -14.00
C TYR A 291 -13.92 -29.09 -14.77
N LEU A 292 -14.89 -29.93 -14.41
CA LEU A 292 -15.25 -31.10 -15.19
C LEU A 292 -15.66 -30.68 -16.60
N LYS A 293 -16.60 -29.73 -16.72
CA LYS A 293 -17.03 -29.22 -18.02
C LYS A 293 -15.86 -28.66 -18.82
N LYS A 294 -15.01 -27.84 -18.21
CA LYS A 294 -13.82 -27.24 -18.86
C LYS A 294 -12.85 -28.29 -19.41
N ASN A 295 -12.71 -29.42 -18.74
CA ASN A 295 -11.86 -30.53 -19.22
C ASN A 295 -12.56 -31.32 -20.33
N LEU A 296 -13.87 -31.59 -20.24
CA LEU A 296 -14.63 -32.20 -21.31
C LEU A 296 -14.60 -31.37 -22.59
N ASP A 297 -14.75 -30.05 -22.49
CA ASP A 297 -14.66 -29.10 -23.61
C ASP A 297 -13.26 -29.12 -24.28
N ARG A 298 -12.23 -29.57 -23.55
CA ARG A 298 -10.86 -29.78 -24.08
C ARG A 298 -10.63 -31.16 -24.64
N GLY A 299 -11.67 -32.02 -24.73
CA GLY A 299 -11.60 -33.35 -25.31
C GLY A 299 -11.15 -34.46 -24.36
N PHE A 300 -10.94 -34.18 -23.07
CA PHE A 300 -10.67 -35.25 -22.10
C PHE A 300 -11.96 -36.00 -21.80
N LYS A 301 -11.89 -37.32 -21.82
CA LYS A 301 -12.98 -38.26 -21.49
C LYS A 301 -12.60 -39.00 -20.21
N ASP A 302 -13.58 -39.56 -19.53
CA ASP A 302 -13.40 -40.38 -18.32
C ASP A 302 -12.61 -39.66 -17.22
N ILE A 303 -13.14 -38.53 -16.81
CA ILE A 303 -12.55 -37.67 -15.78
C ILE A 303 -13.23 -37.94 -14.42
N SER A 304 -12.44 -38.36 -13.45
CA SER A 304 -12.88 -38.50 -12.05
C SER A 304 -12.13 -37.48 -11.20
N LEU A 305 -12.84 -36.47 -10.71
CA LEU A 305 -12.27 -35.39 -9.90
C LEU A 305 -12.70 -35.51 -8.45
N PHE A 306 -11.86 -35.09 -7.53
CA PHE A 306 -12.25 -34.87 -6.15
C PHE A 306 -11.58 -33.62 -5.57
N GLU A 307 -12.17 -33.08 -4.55
CA GLU A 307 -11.60 -32.00 -3.75
C GLU A 307 -11.95 -32.21 -2.27
N ILE A 308 -10.97 -31.94 -1.41
CA ILE A 308 -11.17 -31.81 0.03
C ILE A 308 -10.96 -30.35 0.37
N GLY A 309 -12.03 -29.63 0.70
CA GLY A 309 -11.94 -28.17 0.88
C GLY A 309 -13.07 -27.58 1.69
N PRO A 310 -12.96 -26.29 2.02
CA PRO A 310 -13.98 -25.60 2.82
C PRO A 310 -15.23 -25.26 2.00
N ILE A 311 -16.38 -25.32 2.67
CA ILE A 311 -17.65 -24.70 2.26
C ILE A 311 -18.09 -23.71 3.33
N PHE A 312 -18.90 -22.74 2.94
CA PHE A 312 -19.29 -21.62 3.79
C PHE A 312 -20.81 -21.56 3.94
N LYS A 313 -21.30 -21.78 5.16
CA LYS A 313 -22.76 -21.73 5.48
C LYS A 313 -23.20 -20.39 6.02
N ASN A 314 -22.27 -19.64 6.60
CA ASN A 314 -22.50 -18.31 7.16
C ASN A 314 -21.21 -17.47 7.13
N SER A 315 -21.33 -16.19 7.44
CA SER A 315 -20.22 -15.25 7.44
C SER A 315 -19.40 -15.19 8.73
N LYS A 316 -19.65 -16.10 9.69
CA LYS A 316 -18.92 -16.10 10.96
C LYS A 316 -17.52 -16.70 10.77
N PRO A 317 -16.47 -16.02 11.20
CA PRO A 317 -15.10 -16.52 11.12
C PRO A 317 -14.95 -17.88 11.85
N GLY A 318 -14.30 -18.84 11.20
CA GLY A 318 -14.01 -20.15 11.77
C GLY A 318 -15.17 -21.17 11.69
N GLU A 319 -16.32 -20.79 11.15
CA GLU A 319 -17.48 -21.69 10.98
C GLU A 319 -17.58 -22.32 9.56
N GLN A 320 -16.48 -22.32 8.79
CA GLN A 320 -16.42 -23.11 7.57
C GLN A 320 -16.34 -24.60 7.88
N LEU A 321 -16.98 -25.40 7.04
CA LEU A 321 -16.92 -26.86 7.11
C LEU A 321 -15.97 -27.40 6.04
N THR A 322 -15.04 -28.28 6.41
CA THR A 322 -14.26 -29.05 5.45
C THR A 322 -15.06 -30.25 4.99
N VAL A 323 -15.28 -30.35 3.71
CA VAL A 323 -16.06 -31.44 3.07
C VAL A 323 -15.24 -32.10 1.97
N ILE A 324 -15.68 -33.28 1.54
CA ILE A 324 -15.14 -34.03 0.41
C ILE A 324 -16.23 -34.11 -0.66
N GLY A 325 -15.88 -33.79 -1.86
CA GLY A 325 -16.74 -33.97 -3.00
C GLY A 325 -16.01 -34.65 -4.15
#